data_9afef580358392d7b0c205ececd0c2a3
#
_entry.id   9afef580358392d7b0c205ececd0c2a3
#
_cell.length_a   1.000
_cell.length_b   1.000
_cell.length_c   1.000
_cell.angle_alpha   90.00
_cell.angle_beta   90.00
_cell.angle_gamma   90.00
#
_symmetry.space_group_name_H-M   'P 1'
#
loop_
_entity.id
_entity.type
_entity.pdbx_description
1 polymer ?
#
loop_
_entity_poly.entity_id
_entity_poly.type
_entity_poly.pdbx_seq_one_letter_code
_entity_poly.pdbx_strand_id
1 'polypeptide(L)'
;MSIGIGSLPNLTPTYSSPTLKNFGEPVSTKAPSNEGLSLAETFTKSTDKPVSLIIQSDDQEKLAALKAQLLKSDQTNQITADLPIINGFSIDVAAQDGEALQNLTQAQQSGAFAVSLDQSSDFTSNDLFELQNTFSPITKETNIMFGVEKLHEQGIKGKGTCICVIDSGIAMHPDLKDRVVAFKDCVNGRKEPYDDNGHGTHVAGICAGDGSSSDGKTVGVAPEANIVGVKVLDQFGNGTTSQIIKGIQWAIANKNKYNIDVINMSLGRPIPRTRFLDPMTMAVQFAEKCGITVVVSAGNDGPEASTICSPGNAPNAITVGAFDDCGTPETDDDWPAYFSSRGPTRFDNLEKPDILAPGVDIISCSNENDGYVKMSGTSMAAPFTAGVAALMKGVNPKLKPKDIKTVLMSQAAPFQQSYLNHNTAGAGAITPQESLAQAANFQKK
;
A
#
# COMPACT_ATOMS: atom_id res chain seq x y z
N MET A 1 -66.93 19.56 -15.20
CA MET A 1 -66.46 18.47 -14.34
C MET A 1 -64.94 18.56 -14.26
N SER A 2 -64.44 19.07 -13.18
CA SER A 2 -63.01 19.27 -12.93
C SER A 2 -62.54 18.06 -12.15
N ILE A 3 -61.57 17.31 -12.67
CA ILE A 3 -60.92 16.20 -12.00
C ILE A 3 -59.67 16.74 -11.34
N GLY A 4 -59.65 16.70 -9.97
CA GLY A 4 -58.52 17.14 -9.17
C GLY A 4 -57.35 16.17 -9.28
N ILE A 5 -56.18 16.72 -9.53
CA ILE A 5 -54.88 15.99 -9.47
C ILE A 5 -54.48 15.96 -8.01
N GLY A 6 -54.54 14.76 -7.43
CA GLY A 6 -54.01 14.50 -6.09
C GLY A 6 -52.50 14.58 -6.05
N SER A 7 -51.99 15.36 -5.11
CA SER A 7 -50.56 15.49 -4.79
C SER A 7 -50.01 14.14 -4.30
N LEU A 8 -48.97 13.67 -4.97
CA LEU A 8 -48.11 12.56 -4.47
C LEU A 8 -47.30 13.05 -3.27
N PRO A 9 -47.12 12.23 -2.24
CA PRO A 9 -46.29 12.59 -1.11
C PRO A 9 -44.80 12.56 -1.50
N ASN A 10 -44.09 13.60 -1.17
CA ASN A 10 -42.62 13.66 -1.20
C ASN A 10 -42.06 12.58 -0.30
N LEU A 11 -41.53 11.52 -0.91
CA LEU A 11 -40.65 10.56 -0.27
C LEU A 11 -39.23 11.09 -0.44
N THR A 12 -38.76 11.92 0.50
CA THR A 12 -37.32 12.11 0.74
C THR A 12 -36.79 10.78 1.31
N PRO A 13 -35.76 10.16 0.70
CA PRO A 13 -35.11 9.03 1.32
C PRO A 13 -34.38 9.56 2.57
N THR A 14 -34.89 9.24 3.76
CA THR A 14 -34.13 9.37 4.99
C THR A 14 -33.09 8.26 4.98
N TYR A 15 -31.90 8.58 4.51
CA TYR A 15 -30.72 7.76 4.72
C TYR A 15 -30.40 7.80 6.22
N SER A 16 -30.82 6.80 6.95
CA SER A 16 -30.36 6.57 8.32
C SER A 16 -28.95 6.00 8.18
N SER A 17 -27.93 6.82 8.49
CA SER A 17 -26.60 6.33 8.78
C SER A 17 -26.68 5.05 9.62
N PRO A 18 -25.94 3.98 9.31
CA PRO A 18 -25.91 2.80 10.15
C PRO A 18 -25.49 3.26 11.55
N THR A 19 -26.41 3.11 12.49
CA THR A 19 -26.17 3.43 13.88
C THR A 19 -25.01 2.58 14.38
N LEU A 20 -23.99 3.21 14.94
CA LEU A 20 -22.80 2.72 15.65
C LEU A 20 -23.01 1.58 16.67
N LYS A 21 -24.09 0.82 16.60
CA LYS A 21 -24.46 -0.21 17.58
C LYS A 21 -24.01 -1.63 17.24
N ASN A 22 -23.41 -1.87 16.09
CA ASN A 22 -22.92 -3.21 15.69
C ASN A 22 -21.40 -3.31 15.54
N PHE A 23 -20.67 -2.23 15.79
CA PHE A 23 -19.21 -2.33 15.94
C PHE A 23 -18.93 -2.72 17.38
N GLY A 24 -18.26 -3.87 17.59
CA GLY A 24 -17.76 -4.27 18.90
C GLY A 24 -17.08 -3.11 19.58
N GLU A 25 -17.06 -3.12 20.92
CA GLU A 25 -16.45 -2.04 21.72
C GLU A 25 -15.13 -1.63 21.09
N PRO A 26 -14.82 -0.29 21.01
CA PRO A 26 -13.58 0.17 20.46
C PRO A 26 -12.45 -0.56 21.18
N VAL A 27 -11.73 -1.38 20.43
CA VAL A 27 -10.49 -2.00 20.90
C VAL A 27 -9.69 -0.84 21.46
N SER A 28 -9.41 -0.91 22.75
CA SER A 28 -8.70 0.09 23.53
C SER A 28 -7.64 0.81 22.67
N THR A 29 -7.78 2.09 22.44
CA THR A 29 -6.87 2.98 21.73
C THR A 29 -5.56 3.24 22.49
N LYS A 30 -5.16 2.34 23.37
CA LYS A 30 -3.77 2.15 23.71
C LYS A 30 -3.17 1.32 22.58
N ALA A 31 -2.73 2.02 21.51
CA ALA A 31 -1.61 1.50 20.76
C ALA A 31 -0.62 1.00 21.80
N PRO A 32 -0.16 -0.27 21.71
CA PRO A 32 0.93 -0.69 22.58
C PRO A 32 2.01 0.36 22.34
N SER A 33 2.41 1.05 23.40
CA SER A 33 3.54 1.96 23.38
C SER A 33 4.76 1.10 23.05
N ASN A 34 4.98 0.87 21.74
CA ASN A 34 6.23 0.42 21.18
C ASN A 34 7.23 1.59 21.20
N GLU A 35 7.25 2.35 22.25
CA GLU A 35 8.45 2.98 22.77
C GLU A 35 9.34 1.80 23.13
N GLY A 36 10.26 1.48 22.21
CA GLY A 36 11.00 0.28 22.09
C GLY A 36 11.28 -0.44 23.39
N LEU A 37 10.74 -1.65 23.53
CA LEU A 37 11.29 -2.63 24.45
C LEU A 37 12.80 -2.60 24.26
N SER A 38 13.57 -2.39 25.31
CA SER A 38 15.03 -2.48 25.23
C SER A 38 15.37 -3.88 24.67
N LEU A 39 16.47 -4.02 23.95
CA LEU A 39 16.91 -5.35 23.50
C LEU A 39 16.88 -6.35 24.63
N ALA A 40 17.33 -5.95 25.83
CA ALA A 40 17.30 -6.78 27.03
C ALA A 40 15.89 -7.28 27.39
N GLU A 41 14.88 -6.42 27.36
CA GLU A 41 13.49 -6.82 27.62
C GLU A 41 12.93 -7.74 26.55
N THR A 42 13.30 -7.53 25.28
CA THR A 42 12.90 -8.38 24.17
C THR A 42 13.47 -9.80 24.35
N PHE A 43 14.76 -9.93 24.65
CA PHE A 43 15.41 -11.21 24.91
C PHE A 43 14.84 -11.89 26.15
N THR A 44 14.55 -11.14 27.20
CA THR A 44 13.97 -11.69 28.45
C THR A 44 12.57 -12.22 28.27
N LYS A 45 11.76 -11.60 27.39
CA LYS A 45 10.39 -12.03 27.10
C LYS A 45 10.29 -13.20 26.12
N SER A 46 11.33 -13.44 25.33
CA SER A 46 11.42 -14.54 24.37
C SER A 46 12.07 -15.74 25.03
N THR A 47 11.30 -16.64 25.65
CA THR A 47 11.87 -17.79 26.41
C THR A 47 12.28 -18.96 25.53
N ASP A 48 11.55 -19.22 24.41
CA ASP A 48 11.75 -20.44 23.61
C ASP A 48 11.81 -20.20 22.09
N LYS A 49 11.67 -18.95 21.64
CA LYS A 49 11.71 -18.58 20.22
C LYS A 49 12.89 -17.66 19.95
N PRO A 50 13.53 -17.77 18.79
CA PRO A 50 14.57 -16.83 18.42
C PRO A 50 14.01 -15.40 18.35
N VAL A 51 14.85 -14.42 18.59
CA VAL A 51 14.56 -13.00 18.41
C VAL A 51 14.98 -12.61 17.02
N SER A 52 14.01 -12.25 16.16
CA SER A 52 14.26 -11.82 14.79
C SER A 52 14.55 -10.32 14.74
N LEU A 53 15.66 -9.94 14.12
CA LEU A 53 16.19 -8.58 14.08
C LEU A 53 16.57 -8.17 12.68
N ILE A 54 16.44 -6.86 12.40
CA ILE A 54 17.07 -6.20 11.26
C ILE A 54 18.19 -5.30 11.80
N ILE A 55 19.39 -5.48 11.26
CA ILE A 55 20.59 -4.73 11.64
C ILE A 55 21.09 -3.98 10.44
N GLN A 56 21.36 -2.68 10.59
CA GLN A 56 21.78 -1.77 9.54
C GLN A 56 23.01 -0.98 9.99
N SER A 57 23.92 -0.68 9.05
CA SER A 57 25.03 0.23 9.26
C SER A 57 25.53 0.77 7.92
N ASP A 58 25.91 2.03 7.88
CA ASP A 58 26.61 2.61 6.71
C ASP A 58 28.06 2.12 6.61
N ASP A 59 28.64 1.61 7.71
CA ASP A 59 29.97 1.03 7.76
C ASP A 59 29.88 -0.50 7.47
N GLN A 60 30.16 -0.86 6.23
CA GLN A 60 30.03 -2.25 5.78
C GLN A 60 31.05 -3.20 6.42
N GLU A 61 32.24 -2.69 6.80
CA GLU A 61 33.25 -3.51 7.49
C GLU A 61 32.79 -3.86 8.91
N LYS A 62 32.26 -2.88 9.64
CA LYS A 62 31.68 -3.12 10.96
C LYS A 62 30.44 -4.00 10.89
N LEU A 63 29.60 -3.81 9.86
CA LEU A 63 28.41 -4.64 9.64
C LEU A 63 28.80 -6.11 9.43
N ALA A 64 29.81 -6.37 8.59
CA ALA A 64 30.33 -7.72 8.35
C ALA A 64 30.96 -8.33 9.61
N ALA A 65 31.71 -7.54 10.38
CA ALA A 65 32.30 -7.98 11.63
C ALA A 65 31.24 -8.37 12.68
N LEU A 66 30.22 -7.52 12.86
CA LEU A 66 29.10 -7.82 13.79
C LEU A 66 28.34 -9.07 13.34
N LYS A 67 28.05 -9.20 12.03
CA LYS A 67 27.41 -10.39 11.46
C LYS A 67 28.18 -11.68 11.79
N ALA A 68 29.51 -11.65 11.63
CA ALA A 68 30.36 -12.79 11.95
C ALA A 68 30.39 -13.11 13.47
N GLN A 69 30.38 -12.09 14.32
CA GLN A 69 30.31 -12.28 15.78
C GLN A 69 29.00 -12.94 16.20
N LEU A 70 27.85 -12.45 15.67
CA LEU A 70 26.53 -13.01 15.99
C LEU A 70 26.37 -14.45 15.53
N LEU A 71 26.91 -14.80 14.35
CA LEU A 71 26.88 -16.20 13.86
C LEU A 71 27.82 -17.13 14.65
N LYS A 72 28.81 -16.59 15.36
CA LYS A 72 29.77 -17.36 16.15
C LYS A 72 29.30 -17.57 17.59
N SER A 73 28.52 -16.65 18.16
CA SER A 73 28.10 -16.69 19.57
C SER A 73 27.16 -17.86 19.85
N ASP A 74 26.30 -18.23 18.92
CA ASP A 74 25.47 -19.44 19.03
C ASP A 74 25.27 -20.08 17.63
N GLN A 75 25.32 -21.42 17.57
CA GLN A 75 25.17 -22.18 16.31
C GLN A 75 23.75 -22.17 15.74
N THR A 76 22.77 -21.77 16.54
CA THR A 76 21.37 -21.66 16.12
C THR A 76 21.06 -20.28 15.53
N ASN A 77 21.95 -19.30 15.68
CA ASN A 77 21.81 -17.99 15.05
C ASN A 77 21.93 -18.11 13.54
N GLN A 78 20.99 -17.54 12.80
CA GLN A 78 21.00 -17.66 11.35
C GLN A 78 20.59 -16.36 10.65
N ILE A 79 21.27 -16.04 9.56
CA ILE A 79 20.87 -14.95 8.67
C ILE A 79 19.62 -15.37 7.92
N THR A 80 18.56 -14.60 8.06
CA THR A 80 17.28 -14.82 7.37
C THR A 80 17.20 -14.06 6.05
N ALA A 81 17.90 -12.92 5.93
CA ALA A 81 18.06 -12.19 4.68
C ALA A 81 19.29 -11.28 4.68
N ASP A 82 19.92 -11.14 3.51
CA ASP A 82 20.77 -10.00 3.19
C ASP A 82 19.92 -8.89 2.59
N LEU A 83 20.05 -7.66 3.10
CA LEU A 83 19.21 -6.51 2.79
C LEU A 83 20.08 -5.31 2.33
N PRO A 84 20.85 -5.46 1.24
CA PRO A 84 21.82 -4.46 0.80
C PRO A 84 21.19 -3.11 0.43
N ILE A 85 19.93 -3.08 0.02
CA ILE A 85 19.24 -1.81 -0.31
C ILE A 85 19.02 -0.89 0.89
N ILE A 86 19.16 -1.42 2.10
CA ILE A 86 19.10 -0.68 3.36
C ILE A 86 20.41 -0.76 4.14
N ASN A 87 21.51 -1.20 3.52
CA ASN A 87 22.80 -1.42 4.18
C ASN A 87 22.71 -2.33 5.41
N GLY A 88 21.99 -3.46 5.28
CA GLY A 88 21.70 -4.31 6.44
C GLY A 88 21.50 -5.78 6.12
N PHE A 89 21.13 -6.51 7.15
CA PHE A 89 20.70 -7.91 7.10
C PHE A 89 19.65 -8.18 8.16
N SER A 90 18.86 -9.24 8.00
CA SER A 90 18.01 -9.79 9.07
C SER A 90 18.62 -11.08 9.60
N ILE A 91 18.44 -11.31 10.91
CA ILE A 91 18.99 -12.44 11.63
C ILE A 91 18.02 -12.92 12.71
N ASP A 92 17.90 -14.23 12.86
CA ASP A 92 17.30 -14.87 14.01
C ASP A 92 18.39 -15.16 15.02
N VAL A 93 18.25 -14.66 16.25
CA VAL A 93 19.18 -14.81 17.35
C VAL A 93 18.53 -15.63 18.45
N ALA A 94 19.22 -16.64 18.97
CA ALA A 94 18.72 -17.45 20.08
C ALA A 94 18.39 -16.56 21.29
N ALA A 95 17.20 -16.73 21.87
CA ALA A 95 16.73 -15.88 22.97
C ALA A 95 17.68 -15.93 24.22
N GLN A 96 18.43 -17.02 24.37
CA GLN A 96 19.34 -17.25 25.51
C GLN A 96 20.79 -16.88 25.20
N ASP A 97 21.06 -16.36 23.96
CA ASP A 97 22.42 -15.95 23.57
C ASP A 97 22.79 -14.61 24.21
N GLY A 98 23.32 -14.69 25.44
CA GLY A 98 23.79 -13.53 26.21
C GLY A 98 24.94 -12.77 25.54
N GLU A 99 25.80 -13.48 24.77
CA GLU A 99 26.92 -12.87 24.05
C GLU A 99 26.39 -12.04 22.87
N ALA A 100 25.41 -12.56 22.11
CA ALA A 100 24.75 -11.80 21.06
C ALA A 100 24.05 -10.55 21.61
N LEU A 101 23.32 -10.68 22.72
CA LEU A 101 22.67 -9.54 23.38
C LEU A 101 23.70 -8.46 23.79
N GLN A 102 24.82 -8.85 24.33
CA GLN A 102 25.90 -7.92 24.70
C GLN A 102 26.48 -7.23 23.46
N ASN A 103 26.78 -7.97 22.40
CA ASN A 103 27.32 -7.44 21.15
C ASN A 103 26.32 -6.45 20.48
N LEU A 104 25.04 -6.81 20.45
CA LEU A 104 23.98 -5.96 19.89
C LEU A 104 23.77 -4.68 20.71
N THR A 105 23.82 -4.78 22.04
CA THR A 105 23.70 -3.61 22.92
C THR A 105 24.87 -2.65 22.72
N GLN A 106 26.11 -3.16 22.65
CA GLN A 106 27.28 -2.33 22.35
C GLN A 106 27.23 -1.71 20.96
N ALA A 107 26.80 -2.47 19.96
CA ALA A 107 26.61 -1.98 18.60
C ALA A 107 25.63 -0.81 18.58
N GLN A 108 24.47 -0.95 19.22
CA GLN A 108 23.45 0.10 19.28
C GLN A 108 23.96 1.33 20.06
N GLN A 109 24.64 1.15 21.18
CA GLN A 109 25.22 2.24 21.98
C GLN A 109 26.34 3.00 21.25
N SER A 110 27.05 2.34 20.34
CA SER A 110 28.09 3.00 19.53
C SER A 110 27.54 4.04 18.57
N GLY A 111 26.21 4.03 18.30
CA GLY A 111 25.58 4.89 17.28
C GLY A 111 25.91 4.51 15.82
N ALA A 112 26.75 3.48 15.61
CA ALA A 112 27.14 3.02 14.27
C ALA A 112 26.14 2.05 13.65
N PHE A 113 25.19 1.54 14.42
CA PHE A 113 24.21 0.55 13.99
C PHE A 113 22.80 0.95 14.38
N ALA A 114 21.85 0.70 13.47
CA ALA A 114 20.44 0.66 13.78
C ALA A 114 20.00 -0.81 13.94
N VAL A 115 19.40 -1.12 15.07
CA VAL A 115 18.85 -2.46 15.38
C VAL A 115 17.35 -2.33 15.57
N SER A 116 16.57 -3.13 14.87
CA SER A 116 15.11 -3.15 14.95
C SER A 116 14.56 -4.57 14.94
N LEU A 117 13.40 -4.76 15.55
CA LEU A 117 12.70 -6.03 15.52
C LEU A 117 12.17 -6.33 14.11
N ASP A 118 12.31 -7.59 13.70
CA ASP A 118 11.73 -8.15 12.46
C ASP A 118 10.58 -9.08 12.81
N GLN A 119 9.61 -8.57 13.55
CA GLN A 119 8.44 -9.34 13.95
C GLN A 119 7.40 -9.38 12.85
N SER A 120 6.70 -10.51 12.76
CA SER A 120 5.49 -10.60 11.95
C SER A 120 4.42 -9.68 12.51
N SER A 121 3.76 -8.95 11.63
CA SER A 121 2.61 -8.10 11.96
C SER A 121 1.56 -8.24 10.88
N ASP A 122 0.33 -7.95 11.23
CA ASP A 122 -0.76 -7.81 10.28
C ASP A 122 -0.58 -6.47 9.53
N PHE A 123 -0.41 -6.55 8.23
CA PHE A 123 -0.21 -5.39 7.36
C PHE A 123 -1.46 -4.98 6.61
N THR A 124 -2.52 -5.80 6.67
CA THR A 124 -3.84 -5.54 6.05
C THR A 124 -4.94 -5.33 7.08
N SER A 125 -4.58 -5.26 8.37
CA SER A 125 -5.55 -5.01 9.44
C SER A 125 -6.34 -3.73 9.19
N ASN A 126 -7.63 -3.78 9.50
CA ASN A 126 -8.60 -2.71 9.29
C ASN A 126 -9.05 -2.48 7.84
N ASP A 127 -8.63 -3.28 6.85
CA ASP A 127 -9.37 -3.34 5.59
C ASP A 127 -10.72 -4.03 5.83
N LEU A 128 -11.80 -3.37 5.43
CA LEU A 128 -13.14 -3.90 5.64
C LEU A 128 -13.51 -4.84 4.49
N PHE A 129 -13.61 -6.13 4.79
CA PHE A 129 -14.07 -7.16 3.86
C PHE A 129 -15.59 -7.32 4.01
N GLU A 130 -16.34 -7.04 2.96
CA GLU A 130 -17.73 -7.46 2.86
C GLU A 130 -17.85 -8.62 1.86
N LEU A 131 -18.05 -9.82 2.38
CA LEU A 131 -18.42 -10.99 1.56
C LEU A 131 -19.84 -10.78 1.02
N GLN A 132 -19.97 -10.17 -0.13
CA GLN A 132 -21.23 -10.11 -0.86
C GLN A 132 -21.27 -11.19 -1.93
N ASN A 133 -22.06 -12.24 -1.66
CA ASN A 133 -22.48 -13.23 -2.67
C ASN A 133 -23.53 -12.69 -3.66
N THR A 134 -23.61 -11.38 -3.86
CA THR A 134 -24.57 -10.75 -4.76
C THR A 134 -23.86 -9.86 -5.76
N PHE A 135 -23.99 -10.23 -7.03
CA PHE A 135 -23.60 -9.42 -8.17
C PHE A 135 -24.24 -8.03 -8.06
N SER A 136 -23.50 -7.05 -7.60
CA SER A 136 -23.87 -5.64 -7.77
C SER A 136 -22.90 -5.02 -8.77
N PRO A 137 -23.38 -4.31 -9.81
CA PRO A 137 -22.55 -3.86 -10.92
C PRO A 137 -21.94 -2.46 -10.69
N ILE A 138 -21.11 -2.28 -9.65
CA ILE A 138 -20.76 -0.92 -9.17
C ILE A 138 -19.39 -0.40 -9.63
N THR A 139 -18.46 -1.25 -10.05
CA THR A 139 -17.10 -0.79 -10.41
C THR A 139 -17.02 0.05 -11.68
N LYS A 140 -17.98 -0.08 -12.56
CA LYS A 140 -18.06 0.80 -13.73
C LYS A 140 -18.25 2.26 -13.31
N GLU A 141 -18.97 2.51 -12.23
CA GLU A 141 -19.27 3.84 -11.71
C GLU A 141 -18.01 4.55 -11.19
N THR A 142 -17.14 3.88 -10.41
CA THR A 142 -15.89 4.49 -9.95
C THR A 142 -14.96 4.91 -11.10
N ASN A 143 -14.81 4.07 -12.13
CA ASN A 143 -13.98 4.41 -13.29
C ASN A 143 -14.60 5.53 -14.15
N ILE A 144 -15.93 5.56 -14.28
CA ILE A 144 -16.68 6.59 -15.01
C ILE A 144 -16.57 7.94 -14.30
N MET A 145 -16.82 7.98 -12.99
CA MET A 145 -16.86 9.20 -12.20
C MET A 145 -15.53 9.97 -12.24
N PHE A 146 -14.39 9.25 -12.18
CA PHE A 146 -13.07 9.87 -12.24
C PHE A 146 -12.48 9.97 -13.65
N GLY A 147 -13.29 9.74 -14.69
CA GLY A 147 -12.89 9.95 -16.08
C GLY A 147 -11.96 8.91 -16.66
N VAL A 148 -11.72 7.78 -15.97
CA VAL A 148 -10.86 6.70 -16.48
C VAL A 148 -11.46 6.04 -17.72
N GLU A 149 -12.78 5.86 -17.79
CA GLU A 149 -13.45 5.29 -18.96
C GLU A 149 -13.21 6.13 -20.23
N LYS A 150 -13.29 7.46 -20.11
CA LYS A 150 -12.98 8.36 -21.25
C LYS A 150 -11.53 8.24 -21.73
N LEU A 151 -10.59 7.95 -20.83
CA LEU A 151 -9.21 7.66 -21.19
C LEU A 151 -9.11 6.34 -21.95
N HIS A 152 -9.87 5.31 -21.51
CA HIS A 152 -9.93 4.03 -22.20
C HIS A 152 -10.53 4.14 -23.60
N GLU A 153 -11.57 4.97 -23.78
CA GLU A 153 -12.15 5.29 -25.09
C GLU A 153 -11.12 5.95 -26.04
N GLN A 154 -10.20 6.73 -25.50
CA GLN A 154 -9.10 7.35 -26.24
C GLN A 154 -7.93 6.39 -26.50
N GLY A 155 -8.03 5.12 -26.07
CA GLY A 155 -6.98 4.13 -26.21
C GLY A 155 -5.85 4.24 -25.16
N ILE A 156 -6.02 5.07 -24.14
CA ILE A 156 -5.04 5.24 -23.04
C ILE A 156 -5.36 4.19 -21.97
N LYS A 157 -4.70 3.03 -22.04
CA LYS A 157 -4.99 1.84 -21.24
C LYS A 157 -3.76 1.24 -20.53
N GLY A 158 -2.63 1.95 -20.55
CA GLY A 158 -1.40 1.53 -19.87
C GLY A 158 -0.54 0.53 -20.65
N LYS A 159 -0.77 0.34 -21.95
CA LYS A 159 0.01 -0.55 -22.79
C LYS A 159 1.49 -0.22 -22.75
N GLY A 160 2.33 -1.25 -22.54
CA GLY A 160 3.78 -1.12 -22.47
C GLY A 160 4.32 -0.70 -21.11
N THR A 161 3.45 -0.46 -20.12
CA THR A 161 3.84 -0.21 -18.70
C THR A 161 3.72 -1.48 -17.86
N CYS A 162 4.32 -1.46 -16.68
CA CYS A 162 4.25 -2.58 -15.75
C CYS A 162 4.07 -2.10 -14.30
N ILE A 163 3.08 -2.67 -13.62
CA ILE A 163 2.79 -2.42 -12.20
C ILE A 163 3.23 -3.65 -11.39
N CYS A 164 4.09 -3.44 -10.42
CA CYS A 164 4.48 -4.46 -9.46
C CYS A 164 3.60 -4.33 -8.20
N VAL A 165 2.79 -5.33 -7.92
CA VAL A 165 1.94 -5.43 -6.74
C VAL A 165 2.70 -6.23 -5.68
N ILE A 166 3.11 -5.56 -4.59
CA ILE A 166 3.78 -6.17 -3.44
C ILE A 166 2.73 -6.33 -2.34
N ASP A 167 2.24 -7.58 -2.17
CA ASP A 167 1.04 -7.87 -1.38
C ASP A 167 0.95 -9.35 -0.96
N SER A 168 -0.25 -9.88 -0.71
CA SER A 168 -0.53 -11.27 -0.34
C SER A 168 -0.36 -12.29 -1.49
N GLY A 169 -0.15 -11.84 -2.70
CA GLY A 169 -0.05 -12.68 -3.92
C GLY A 169 -0.96 -12.20 -5.03
N ILE A 170 -1.08 -12.99 -6.10
CA ILE A 170 -2.02 -12.77 -7.20
C ILE A 170 -2.57 -14.12 -7.62
N ALA A 171 -3.89 -14.31 -7.55
CA ALA A 171 -4.58 -15.43 -8.17
C ALA A 171 -4.65 -15.23 -9.70
N MET A 172 -4.68 -16.33 -10.45
CA MET A 172 -4.76 -16.29 -11.91
C MET A 172 -6.20 -16.06 -12.40
N HIS A 173 -6.81 -14.99 -11.85
CA HIS A 173 -8.15 -14.55 -12.28
C HIS A 173 -8.15 -14.24 -13.79
N PRO A 174 -9.22 -14.59 -14.54
CA PRO A 174 -9.29 -14.36 -16.00
C PRO A 174 -8.92 -12.93 -16.41
N ASP A 175 -9.34 -11.91 -15.65
CA ASP A 175 -9.04 -10.50 -15.91
C ASP A 175 -7.55 -10.13 -15.76
N LEU A 176 -6.73 -10.99 -15.18
CA LEU A 176 -5.33 -10.69 -14.83
C LEU A 176 -4.33 -11.60 -15.54
N LYS A 177 -4.68 -12.90 -15.70
CA LYS A 177 -3.76 -14.00 -16.02
C LYS A 177 -2.87 -13.76 -17.23
N ASP A 178 -3.40 -13.14 -18.29
CA ASP A 178 -2.68 -12.95 -19.56
C ASP A 178 -1.62 -11.83 -19.47
N ARG A 179 -1.63 -11.05 -18.38
CA ARG A 179 -0.72 -9.92 -18.15
C ARG A 179 0.13 -10.05 -16.90
N VAL A 180 0.00 -11.16 -16.15
CA VAL A 180 0.92 -11.50 -15.06
C VAL A 180 2.22 -12.05 -15.68
N VAL A 181 3.21 -11.18 -15.85
CA VAL A 181 4.47 -11.49 -16.55
C VAL A 181 5.55 -12.08 -15.65
N ALA A 182 5.39 -11.94 -14.34
CA ALA A 182 6.30 -12.51 -13.34
C ALA A 182 5.64 -12.62 -11.97
N PHE A 183 6.14 -13.56 -11.18
CA PHE A 183 5.74 -13.76 -9.79
C PHE A 183 6.96 -14.06 -8.91
N LYS A 184 6.94 -13.52 -7.68
CA LYS A 184 7.93 -13.80 -6.65
C LYS A 184 7.23 -14.04 -5.32
N ASP A 185 7.45 -15.22 -4.75
CA ASP A 185 7.01 -15.53 -3.40
C ASP A 185 8.18 -15.36 -2.41
N CYS A 186 8.04 -14.44 -1.47
CA CYS A 186 8.99 -14.17 -0.39
C CYS A 186 8.57 -14.83 0.94
N VAL A 187 7.42 -15.51 0.96
CA VAL A 187 6.84 -16.15 2.15
C VAL A 187 7.15 -17.66 2.13
N ASN A 188 6.68 -18.36 1.11
CA ASN A 188 6.77 -19.83 1.00
C ASN A 188 7.73 -20.30 -0.10
N GLY A 189 8.23 -19.38 -0.94
CA GLY A 189 9.16 -19.68 -2.02
C GLY A 189 8.54 -20.44 -3.21
N ARG A 190 7.21 -20.45 -3.38
CA ARG A 190 6.54 -21.06 -4.53
C ARG A 190 6.86 -20.29 -5.81
N LYS A 191 6.86 -20.97 -6.94
CA LYS A 191 7.20 -20.38 -8.25
C LYS A 191 5.98 -19.89 -9.00
N GLU A 192 4.87 -20.63 -8.89
CA GLU A 192 3.63 -20.31 -9.59
C GLU A 192 2.83 -19.25 -8.85
N PRO A 193 2.19 -18.31 -9.56
CA PRO A 193 1.33 -17.30 -8.95
C PRO A 193 0.18 -17.92 -8.16
N TYR A 194 -0.06 -17.41 -6.99
CA TYR A 194 -1.20 -17.73 -6.13
C TYR A 194 -1.44 -16.61 -5.13
N ASP A 195 -2.64 -16.59 -4.59
CA ASP A 195 -3.04 -15.72 -3.49
C ASP A 195 -3.97 -16.50 -2.55
N ASP A 196 -3.49 -16.79 -1.37
CA ASP A 196 -4.22 -17.55 -0.34
C ASP A 196 -4.93 -16.64 0.69
N ASN A 197 -4.89 -15.31 0.47
CA ASN A 197 -5.60 -14.31 1.24
C ASN A 197 -6.72 -13.63 0.42
N GLY A 198 -6.41 -13.18 -0.79
CA GLY A 198 -7.33 -12.50 -1.72
C GLY A 198 -7.10 -10.99 -1.86
N HIS A 199 -6.47 -10.35 -0.88
CA HIS A 199 -6.23 -8.91 -0.89
C HIS A 199 -5.38 -8.47 -2.09
N GLY A 200 -4.26 -9.13 -2.37
CA GLY A 200 -3.37 -8.79 -3.49
C GLY A 200 -4.03 -8.98 -4.86
N THR A 201 -4.92 -9.96 -5.00
CA THR A 201 -5.72 -10.17 -6.22
C THR A 201 -6.70 -9.04 -6.45
N HIS A 202 -7.39 -8.59 -5.40
CA HIS A 202 -8.28 -7.44 -5.44
C HIS A 202 -7.52 -6.16 -5.85
N VAL A 203 -6.40 -5.89 -5.20
CA VAL A 203 -5.49 -4.77 -5.50
C VAL A 203 -5.01 -4.81 -6.96
N ALA A 204 -4.59 -5.98 -7.46
CA ALA A 204 -4.16 -6.14 -8.85
C ALA A 204 -5.32 -5.87 -9.84
N GLY A 205 -6.53 -6.28 -9.51
CA GLY A 205 -7.74 -6.00 -10.30
C GLY A 205 -8.03 -4.51 -10.42
N ILE A 206 -7.91 -3.74 -9.34
CA ILE A 206 -8.05 -2.27 -9.38
C ILE A 206 -6.97 -1.65 -10.26
N CYS A 207 -5.71 -2.08 -10.12
CA CYS A 207 -4.63 -1.59 -10.96
C CYS A 207 -4.90 -1.82 -12.44
N ALA A 208 -5.26 -3.06 -12.81
CA ALA A 208 -5.12 -3.50 -14.19
C ALA A 208 -6.06 -4.66 -14.61
N GLY A 209 -7.18 -4.91 -13.95
CA GLY A 209 -8.19 -5.87 -14.42
C GLY A 209 -8.74 -5.47 -15.79
N ASP A 210 -8.84 -6.39 -16.75
CA ASP A 210 -9.35 -6.06 -18.10
C ASP A 210 -10.86 -6.22 -18.25
N GLY A 211 -11.52 -6.76 -17.22
CA GLY A 211 -12.96 -6.92 -17.17
C GLY A 211 -13.49 -8.08 -18.03
N SER A 212 -12.63 -8.99 -18.49
CA SER A 212 -13.04 -10.10 -19.38
C SER A 212 -14.05 -11.04 -18.71
N SER A 213 -14.00 -11.23 -17.39
CA SER A 213 -14.96 -12.02 -16.62
C SER A 213 -16.28 -11.31 -16.34
N SER A 214 -16.38 -10.01 -16.57
CA SER A 214 -17.55 -9.19 -16.24
C SER A 214 -18.22 -8.54 -17.45
N ASP A 215 -17.90 -8.99 -18.65
CA ASP A 215 -18.34 -8.33 -19.89
C ASP A 215 -17.99 -6.82 -19.92
N GLY A 216 -16.82 -6.46 -19.38
CA GLY A 216 -16.33 -5.09 -19.31
C GLY A 216 -17.00 -4.20 -18.26
N LYS A 217 -17.70 -4.78 -17.27
CA LYS A 217 -18.35 -4.01 -16.21
C LYS A 217 -17.36 -3.64 -15.08
N THR A 218 -16.40 -4.52 -14.81
CA THR A 218 -15.40 -4.34 -13.76
C THR A 218 -14.03 -4.25 -14.42
N VAL A 219 -13.59 -3.03 -14.73
CA VAL A 219 -12.32 -2.78 -15.43
C VAL A 219 -11.41 -1.95 -14.53
N GLY A 220 -10.17 -2.39 -14.39
CA GLY A 220 -9.14 -1.66 -13.65
C GLY A 220 -8.67 -0.40 -14.39
N VAL A 221 -7.87 0.41 -13.70
CA VAL A 221 -7.44 1.72 -14.19
C VAL A 221 -6.52 1.62 -15.43
N ALA A 222 -5.59 0.65 -15.44
CA ALA A 222 -4.64 0.45 -16.54
C ALA A 222 -4.76 -0.96 -17.13
N PRO A 223 -5.88 -1.29 -17.83
CA PRO A 223 -6.24 -2.66 -18.20
C PRO A 223 -5.33 -3.33 -19.25
N GLU A 224 -4.41 -2.59 -19.87
CA GLU A 224 -3.39 -3.14 -20.77
C GLU A 224 -1.98 -3.09 -20.18
N ALA A 225 -1.82 -2.69 -18.90
CA ALA A 225 -0.53 -2.76 -18.22
C ALA A 225 -0.18 -4.21 -17.86
N ASN A 226 1.10 -4.53 -17.92
CA ASN A 226 1.62 -5.79 -17.37
C ASN A 226 1.61 -5.73 -15.83
N ILE A 227 1.55 -6.91 -15.23
CA ILE A 227 1.51 -7.08 -13.78
C ILE A 227 2.67 -7.98 -13.35
N VAL A 228 3.33 -7.59 -12.28
CA VAL A 228 4.29 -8.41 -11.55
C VAL A 228 3.75 -8.61 -10.15
N GLY A 229 3.55 -9.86 -9.73
CA GLY A 229 3.12 -10.19 -8.38
C GLY A 229 4.32 -10.47 -7.47
N VAL A 230 4.35 -9.84 -6.29
CA VAL A 230 5.35 -10.14 -5.26
C VAL A 230 4.62 -10.41 -3.95
N LYS A 231 4.55 -11.71 -3.60
CA LYS A 231 3.92 -12.13 -2.34
C LYS A 231 4.88 -11.94 -1.18
N VAL A 232 4.51 -11.06 -0.26
CA VAL A 232 5.23 -10.75 0.99
C VAL A 232 4.36 -10.95 2.23
N LEU A 233 3.06 -11.13 2.05
CA LEU A 233 2.09 -11.40 3.12
C LEU A 233 1.57 -12.83 3.01
N ASP A 234 1.32 -13.46 4.15
CA ASP A 234 0.75 -14.81 4.25
C ASP A 234 -0.78 -14.82 4.04
N GLN A 235 -1.40 -15.97 4.25
CA GLN A 235 -2.85 -16.18 4.12
C GLN A 235 -3.70 -15.37 5.12
N PHE A 236 -3.09 -14.80 6.14
CA PHE A 236 -3.75 -13.98 7.15
C PHE A 236 -3.45 -12.47 7.00
N GLY A 237 -2.74 -12.07 5.93
CA GLY A 237 -2.29 -10.69 5.75
C GLY A 237 -1.04 -10.34 6.57
N ASN A 238 -0.41 -11.32 7.24
CA ASN A 238 0.78 -11.09 8.03
C ASN A 238 2.06 -11.18 7.19
N GLY A 239 3.03 -10.37 7.55
CA GLY A 239 4.37 -10.42 6.97
C GLY A 239 5.43 -9.88 7.92
N THR A 240 6.69 -10.03 7.57
CA THR A 240 7.78 -9.37 8.29
C THR A 240 8.36 -8.23 7.48
N THR A 241 8.95 -7.27 8.15
CA THR A 241 9.61 -6.14 7.47
C THR A 241 10.69 -6.63 6.50
N SER A 242 11.45 -7.67 6.87
CA SER A 242 12.47 -8.25 5.98
C SER A 242 11.88 -8.91 4.73
N GLN A 243 10.72 -9.58 4.83
CA GLN A 243 10.02 -10.15 3.68
C GLN A 243 9.58 -9.05 2.69
N ILE A 244 9.04 -7.94 3.22
CA ILE A 244 8.63 -6.79 2.40
C ILE A 244 9.85 -6.17 1.71
N ILE A 245 10.96 -5.96 2.44
CA ILE A 245 12.19 -5.41 1.87
C ILE A 245 12.79 -6.35 0.82
N LYS A 246 12.77 -7.68 1.02
CA LYS A 246 13.14 -8.66 -0.01
C LYS A 246 12.29 -8.50 -1.27
N GLY A 247 10.99 -8.28 -1.13
CA GLY A 247 10.07 -8.03 -2.24
C GLY A 247 10.46 -6.78 -3.03
N ILE A 248 10.67 -5.66 -2.34
CA ILE A 248 11.12 -4.40 -2.95
C ILE A 248 12.48 -4.59 -3.65
N GLN A 249 13.42 -5.24 -3.00
CA GLN A 249 14.75 -5.53 -3.54
C GLN A 249 14.66 -6.37 -4.82
N TRP A 250 13.80 -7.39 -4.83
CA TRP A 250 13.59 -8.22 -6.00
C TRP A 250 12.97 -7.41 -7.15
N ALA A 251 11.99 -6.55 -6.88
CA ALA A 251 11.38 -5.66 -7.87
C ALA A 251 12.43 -4.73 -8.50
N ILE A 252 13.28 -4.11 -7.68
CA ILE A 252 14.38 -3.24 -8.15
C ILE A 252 15.36 -4.03 -9.05
N ALA A 253 15.80 -5.21 -8.62
CA ALA A 253 16.74 -6.06 -9.36
C ALA A 253 16.16 -6.51 -10.72
N ASN A 254 14.86 -6.63 -10.84
CA ASN A 254 14.15 -7.06 -12.04
C ASN A 254 13.46 -5.93 -12.83
N LYS A 255 13.67 -4.67 -12.42
CA LYS A 255 13.06 -3.49 -13.04
C LYS A 255 13.21 -3.50 -14.56
N ASN A 256 14.43 -3.62 -15.05
CA ASN A 256 14.72 -3.57 -16.49
C ASN A 256 14.22 -4.82 -17.23
N LYS A 257 14.19 -5.97 -16.56
CA LYS A 257 13.73 -7.22 -17.17
C LYS A 257 12.24 -7.22 -17.49
N TYR A 258 11.43 -6.67 -16.58
CA TYR A 258 9.98 -6.66 -16.70
C TYR A 258 9.42 -5.26 -16.95
N ASN A 259 10.27 -4.26 -17.14
CA ASN A 259 9.90 -2.85 -17.32
C ASN A 259 9.02 -2.33 -16.17
N ILE A 260 9.41 -2.58 -14.92
CA ILE A 260 8.63 -2.16 -13.75
C ILE A 260 8.69 -0.64 -13.62
N ASP A 261 7.59 0.03 -13.89
CA ASP A 261 7.43 1.49 -13.81
C ASP A 261 6.89 1.95 -12.46
N VAL A 262 5.98 1.15 -11.89
CA VAL A 262 5.25 1.47 -10.66
C VAL A 262 5.31 0.27 -9.72
N ILE A 263 5.53 0.53 -8.44
CA ILE A 263 5.27 -0.41 -7.35
C ILE A 263 4.04 0.07 -6.59
N ASN A 264 3.06 -0.80 -6.39
CA ASN A 264 1.96 -0.60 -5.46
C ASN A 264 2.20 -1.40 -4.18
N MET A 265 2.05 -0.76 -3.04
CA MET A 265 2.12 -1.37 -1.71
C MET A 265 0.88 -0.98 -0.92
N SER A 266 -0.16 -1.81 -1.02
CA SER A 266 -1.39 -1.68 -0.24
C SER A 266 -1.23 -2.38 1.11
N LEU A 267 -0.26 -1.94 1.88
CA LEU A 267 0.13 -2.52 3.15
C LEU A 267 0.76 -1.46 4.06
N GLY A 268 0.63 -1.64 5.36
CA GLY A 268 1.23 -0.71 6.30
C GLY A 268 1.22 -1.22 7.74
N ARG A 269 2.02 -0.58 8.56
CA ARG A 269 2.04 -0.78 10.02
C ARG A 269 2.28 0.55 10.71
N PRO A 270 1.94 0.71 11.99
CA PRO A 270 2.27 1.92 12.74
C PRO A 270 3.74 2.29 12.61
N ILE A 271 4.03 3.58 12.43
CA ILE A 271 5.41 4.08 12.27
C ILE A 271 6.18 3.80 13.57
N PRO A 272 7.27 2.98 13.53
CA PRO A 272 7.98 2.59 14.75
C PRO A 272 8.98 3.65 15.21
N ARG A 273 9.48 4.49 14.31
CA ARG A 273 10.54 5.48 14.55
C ARG A 273 10.64 6.48 13.40
N THR A 274 11.60 7.41 13.45
CA THR A 274 11.82 8.36 12.35
C THR A 274 12.10 7.63 11.03
N ARG A 275 11.76 8.25 9.91
CA ARG A 275 11.97 7.71 8.54
C ARG A 275 13.42 7.33 8.23
N PHE A 276 14.38 7.94 8.91
CA PHE A 276 15.80 7.67 8.72
C PHE A 276 16.27 6.35 9.35
N LEU A 277 15.49 5.82 10.28
CA LEU A 277 15.76 4.58 11.00
C LEU A 277 14.72 3.49 10.72
N ASP A 278 13.69 3.79 9.93
CA ASP A 278 12.67 2.83 9.53
C ASP A 278 13.12 2.08 8.26
N PRO A 279 13.44 0.78 8.38
CA PRO A 279 13.99 0.00 7.27
C PRO A 279 13.08 -0.07 6.05
N MET A 280 11.75 -0.12 6.25
CA MET A 280 10.77 -0.21 5.17
C MET A 280 10.70 1.11 4.39
N THR A 281 10.67 2.24 5.10
CA THR A 281 10.74 3.57 4.51
C THR A 281 12.04 3.78 3.71
N MET A 282 13.17 3.31 4.24
CA MET A 282 14.46 3.40 3.53
C MET A 282 14.45 2.57 2.23
N ALA A 283 13.88 1.37 2.24
CA ALA A 283 13.76 0.52 1.06
C ALA A 283 12.89 1.17 -0.03
N VAL A 284 11.77 1.77 0.35
CA VAL A 284 10.90 2.54 -0.57
C VAL A 284 11.66 3.70 -1.19
N GLN A 285 12.37 4.51 -0.40
CA GLN A 285 13.17 5.61 -0.92
C GLN A 285 14.27 5.13 -1.88
N PHE A 286 14.82 3.94 -1.65
CA PHE A 286 15.81 3.36 -2.55
C PHE A 286 15.19 2.94 -3.89
N ALA A 287 13.98 2.35 -3.89
CA ALA A 287 13.25 2.02 -5.12
C ALA A 287 13.01 3.27 -5.99
N GLU A 288 12.63 4.38 -5.37
CA GLU A 288 12.42 5.65 -6.06
C GLU A 288 13.71 6.25 -6.63
N LYS A 289 14.84 6.17 -5.91
CA LYS A 289 16.16 6.53 -6.43
C LYS A 289 16.53 5.68 -7.65
N CYS A 290 16.07 4.43 -7.71
CA CYS A 290 16.22 3.56 -8.88
C CYS A 290 15.23 3.91 -10.02
N GLY A 291 14.39 4.92 -9.86
CA GLY A 291 13.46 5.42 -10.87
C GLY A 291 12.18 4.60 -11.00
N ILE A 292 11.73 3.95 -9.92
CA ILE A 292 10.43 3.29 -9.83
C ILE A 292 9.49 4.21 -9.05
N THR A 293 8.30 4.48 -9.58
CA THR A 293 7.27 5.22 -8.83
C THR A 293 6.69 4.30 -7.76
N VAL A 294 6.74 4.70 -6.49
CA VAL A 294 6.18 3.90 -5.41
C VAL A 294 4.90 4.56 -4.89
N VAL A 295 3.81 3.83 -4.93
CA VAL A 295 2.49 4.21 -4.42
C VAL A 295 2.18 3.35 -3.21
N VAL A 296 1.81 3.98 -2.11
CA VAL A 296 1.58 3.31 -0.82
C VAL A 296 0.27 3.77 -0.19
N SER A 297 -0.42 2.87 0.48
CA SER A 297 -1.60 3.21 1.29
C SER A 297 -1.21 4.06 2.50
N ALA A 298 -2.09 4.98 2.90
CA ALA A 298 -1.88 5.83 4.07
C ALA A 298 -2.04 5.07 5.40
N GLY A 299 -2.87 4.02 5.42
CA GLY A 299 -3.33 3.28 6.58
C GLY A 299 -4.81 3.55 6.88
N ASN A 300 -5.41 2.71 7.74
CA ASN A 300 -6.83 2.73 8.05
C ASN A 300 -7.10 2.98 9.55
N ASP A 301 -6.16 3.68 10.21
CA ASP A 301 -6.22 4.00 11.64
C ASP A 301 -6.79 5.39 11.92
N GLY A 302 -7.46 6.03 10.92
CA GLY A 302 -8.13 7.31 11.08
C GLY A 302 -9.34 7.23 12.03
N PRO A 303 -9.97 8.37 12.34
CA PRO A 303 -9.75 9.71 11.80
C PRO A 303 -8.74 10.56 12.59
N GLU A 304 -8.08 10.00 13.58
CA GLU A 304 -7.18 10.72 14.45
C GLU A 304 -5.92 11.20 13.71
N ALA A 305 -5.33 12.28 14.18
CA ALA A 305 -4.07 12.79 13.64
C ALA A 305 -2.90 11.84 13.97
N SER A 306 -1.87 11.88 13.13
CA SER A 306 -0.63 11.09 13.29
C SER A 306 -0.83 9.58 13.21
N THR A 307 -1.80 9.15 12.40
CA THR A 307 -2.13 7.74 12.14
C THR A 307 -1.56 7.19 10.83
N ILE A 308 -0.86 8.02 10.04
CA ILE A 308 -0.16 7.53 8.83
C ILE A 308 0.73 6.34 9.17
N CYS A 309 0.63 5.27 8.40
CA CYS A 309 1.42 4.05 8.57
C CYS A 309 2.75 4.09 7.80
N SER A 310 3.73 3.30 8.24
CA SER A 310 4.93 3.00 7.45
C SER A 310 4.57 1.94 6.38
N PRO A 311 4.99 2.12 5.10
CA PRO A 311 5.95 3.09 4.57
C PRO A 311 5.35 4.41 4.06
N GLY A 312 4.08 4.74 4.37
CA GLY A 312 3.43 5.99 3.97
C GLY A 312 4.15 7.27 4.47
N ASN A 313 5.02 7.13 5.47
CA ASN A 313 5.91 8.21 5.92
C ASN A 313 7.13 8.45 5.01
N ALA A 314 7.29 7.72 3.92
CA ALA A 314 8.35 7.98 2.93
C ALA A 314 8.06 9.30 2.21
N PRO A 315 8.99 10.28 2.21
CA PRO A 315 8.70 11.62 1.69
C PRO A 315 8.46 11.65 0.18
N ASN A 316 9.11 10.79 -0.57
CA ASN A 316 9.00 10.76 -2.02
C ASN A 316 7.90 9.80 -2.52
N ALA A 317 7.50 8.78 -1.74
CA ALA A 317 6.38 7.91 -2.09
C ALA A 317 5.08 8.71 -2.25
N ILE A 318 4.23 8.26 -3.14
CA ILE A 318 2.87 8.76 -3.27
C ILE A 318 2.03 8.03 -2.22
N THR A 319 1.75 8.71 -1.12
CA THR A 319 0.94 8.18 -0.02
C THR A 319 -0.51 8.54 -0.27
N VAL A 320 -1.36 7.51 -0.39
CA VAL A 320 -2.74 7.66 -0.83
C VAL A 320 -3.69 7.37 0.33
N GLY A 321 -4.50 8.37 0.67
CA GLY A 321 -5.66 8.20 1.53
C GLY A 321 -6.91 7.81 0.74
N ALA A 322 -7.94 7.38 1.44
CA ALA A 322 -9.22 7.00 0.86
C ALA A 322 -10.24 8.11 0.99
N PHE A 323 -11.10 8.26 -0.01
CA PHE A 323 -12.36 8.98 0.12
C PHE A 323 -13.54 8.10 -0.30
N ASP A 324 -14.72 8.46 0.21
CA ASP A 324 -16.00 7.91 -0.15
C ASP A 324 -16.61 8.79 -1.24
N ASP A 325 -16.93 8.20 -2.37
CA ASP A 325 -17.58 8.85 -3.51
C ASP A 325 -19.11 8.80 -3.43
N CYS A 326 -19.64 8.32 -2.29
CA CYS A 326 -21.06 8.18 -2.02
C CYS A 326 -21.84 7.38 -3.09
N GLY A 327 -21.16 6.73 -4.04
CA GLY A 327 -21.75 6.04 -5.18
C GLY A 327 -22.49 6.98 -6.14
N THR A 328 -22.10 8.24 -6.23
CA THR A 328 -22.72 9.26 -7.08
C THR A 328 -21.72 9.83 -8.09
N PRO A 329 -22.17 10.37 -9.24
CA PRO A 329 -21.29 11.07 -10.17
C PRO A 329 -20.97 12.51 -9.73
N GLU A 330 -21.67 13.02 -8.75
CA GLU A 330 -21.43 14.33 -8.15
C GLU A 330 -20.18 14.27 -7.27
N THR A 331 -19.38 15.33 -7.25
CA THR A 331 -18.15 15.38 -6.44
C THR A 331 -18.26 16.32 -5.23
N ASP A 332 -19.43 16.94 -5.05
CA ASP A 332 -19.69 17.85 -3.94
C ASP A 332 -20.14 17.15 -2.63
N ASP A 333 -20.52 15.88 -2.75
CA ASP A 333 -20.83 14.98 -1.64
C ASP A 333 -19.67 14.02 -1.28
N ASP A 334 -18.54 14.09 -1.99
CA ASP A 334 -17.34 13.31 -1.68
C ASP A 334 -16.73 13.70 -0.33
N TRP A 335 -16.27 12.70 0.44
CA TRP A 335 -15.68 12.89 1.75
C TRP A 335 -14.44 12.03 1.96
N PRO A 336 -13.39 12.56 2.64
CA PRO A 336 -12.32 11.69 3.13
C PRO A 336 -12.90 10.59 4.01
N ALA A 337 -12.66 9.33 3.67
CA ALA A 337 -13.19 8.19 4.41
C ALA A 337 -12.80 8.27 5.89
N TYR A 338 -13.73 7.90 6.77
CA TYR A 338 -13.54 8.04 8.22
C TYR A 338 -12.31 7.27 8.71
N PHE A 339 -12.08 6.07 8.20
CA PHE A 339 -10.96 5.22 8.55
C PHE A 339 -9.63 5.70 7.97
N SER A 340 -9.63 6.53 6.92
CA SER A 340 -8.40 6.95 6.25
C SER A 340 -7.45 7.63 7.21
N SER A 341 -6.23 7.11 7.33
CA SER A 341 -5.18 7.64 8.19
C SER A 341 -4.80 9.07 7.83
N ARG A 342 -4.50 9.87 8.83
CA ARG A 342 -4.26 11.31 8.74
C ARG A 342 -2.89 11.69 9.28
N GLY A 343 -2.29 12.70 8.65
CA GLY A 343 -1.07 13.32 9.11
C GLY A 343 -1.23 14.25 10.33
N PRO A 344 -0.15 14.95 10.71
CA PRO A 344 1.20 14.76 10.17
C PRO A 344 1.81 13.41 10.57
N THR A 345 2.86 12.96 9.86
CA THR A 345 3.51 11.70 10.24
C THR A 345 4.11 11.77 11.64
N ARG A 346 3.96 10.70 12.40
CA ARG A 346 4.56 10.56 13.72
C ARG A 346 6.10 10.68 13.61
N PHE A 347 6.75 11.34 14.52
CA PHE A 347 8.20 11.63 14.63
C PHE A 347 8.77 12.65 13.64
N ASP A 348 8.34 12.68 12.38
CA ASP A 348 8.97 13.51 11.34
C ASP A 348 8.09 14.71 10.93
N ASN A 349 6.85 14.78 11.39
CA ASN A 349 5.88 15.84 11.10
C ASN A 349 5.70 16.17 9.61
N LEU A 350 5.81 15.16 8.74
CA LEU A 350 5.53 15.34 7.32
C LEU A 350 4.03 15.45 7.10
N GLU A 351 3.62 16.38 6.26
CA GLU A 351 2.24 16.44 5.78
C GLU A 351 1.95 15.26 4.86
N LYS A 352 0.97 14.45 5.24
CA LYS A 352 0.48 13.26 4.56
C LYS A 352 -1.01 13.07 4.89
N PRO A 353 -1.79 12.36 4.03
CA PRO A 353 -1.44 11.74 2.75
C PRO A 353 -1.08 12.78 1.69
N ASP A 354 -0.52 12.37 0.54
CA ASP A 354 -0.23 13.29 -0.57
C ASP A 354 -1.50 13.62 -1.39
N ILE A 355 -2.37 12.61 -1.57
CA ILE A 355 -3.58 12.68 -2.38
C ILE A 355 -4.61 11.67 -1.86
N LEU A 356 -5.88 11.87 -2.16
CA LEU A 356 -6.92 10.88 -1.92
C LEU A 356 -7.40 10.27 -3.24
N ALA A 357 -7.82 8.99 -3.17
CA ALA A 357 -8.45 8.28 -4.27
C ALA A 357 -9.66 7.46 -3.76
N PRO A 358 -10.56 6.96 -4.62
CA PRO A 358 -11.69 6.15 -4.19
C PRO A 358 -11.23 4.93 -3.41
N GLY A 359 -11.82 4.70 -2.25
CA GLY A 359 -11.42 3.61 -1.36
C GLY A 359 -12.54 3.01 -0.54
N VAL A 360 -13.79 3.35 -0.81
CA VAL A 360 -14.97 2.81 -0.12
C VAL A 360 -15.78 1.98 -1.10
N ASP A 361 -16.20 0.80 -0.67
CA ASP A 361 -17.07 -0.12 -1.44
C ASP A 361 -16.55 -0.50 -2.84
N ILE A 362 -15.24 -0.61 -2.99
CA ILE A 362 -14.59 -0.90 -4.27
C ILE A 362 -14.72 -2.38 -4.63
N ILE A 363 -15.31 -2.66 -5.79
CA ILE A 363 -15.45 -4.02 -6.33
C ILE A 363 -14.27 -4.34 -7.25
N SER A 364 -13.62 -5.48 -7.03
CA SER A 364 -12.51 -5.95 -7.85
C SER A 364 -12.37 -7.47 -7.80
N CYS A 365 -11.38 -7.99 -8.53
CA CYS A 365 -11.13 -9.43 -8.67
C CYS A 365 -11.02 -10.14 -7.32
N SER A 366 -11.68 -11.28 -7.19
CA SER A 366 -11.55 -12.22 -6.08
C SER A 366 -10.50 -13.29 -6.39
N ASN A 367 -9.87 -13.83 -5.36
CA ASN A 367 -9.05 -15.04 -5.48
C ASN A 367 -9.90 -16.33 -5.55
N GLU A 368 -11.22 -16.22 -5.42
CA GLU A 368 -12.16 -17.34 -5.42
C GLU A 368 -13.10 -17.28 -6.63
N ASN A 369 -13.29 -18.44 -7.28
CA ASN A 369 -14.31 -18.69 -8.31
C ASN A 369 -14.33 -17.72 -9.49
N ASP A 370 -13.18 -17.12 -9.85
CA ASP A 370 -13.08 -16.13 -10.93
C ASP A 370 -14.09 -14.98 -10.81
N GLY A 371 -14.49 -14.67 -9.58
CA GLY A 371 -15.51 -13.69 -9.24
C GLY A 371 -14.94 -12.35 -8.78
N TYR A 372 -15.81 -11.56 -8.18
CA TYR A 372 -15.46 -10.23 -7.66
C TYR A 372 -15.91 -10.11 -6.20
N VAL A 373 -15.21 -9.29 -5.45
CA VAL A 373 -15.49 -9.00 -4.06
C VAL A 373 -15.41 -7.51 -3.80
N LYS A 374 -16.17 -7.01 -2.84
CA LYS A 374 -16.17 -5.62 -2.41
C LYS A 374 -15.26 -5.47 -1.20
N MET A 375 -14.38 -4.47 -1.24
CA MET A 375 -13.52 -4.09 -0.12
C MET A 375 -13.47 -2.57 0.05
N SER A 376 -13.22 -2.12 1.28
CA SER A 376 -12.99 -0.71 1.61
C SER A 376 -11.67 -0.56 2.37
N GLY A 377 -10.87 0.43 1.99
CA GLY A 377 -9.57 0.69 2.60
C GLY A 377 -8.72 1.66 1.78
N THR A 378 -7.71 2.26 2.38
CA THR A 378 -6.67 2.96 1.63
C THR A 378 -5.88 2.01 0.73
N SER A 379 -6.00 0.70 0.99
CA SER A 379 -5.50 -0.38 0.15
C SER A 379 -6.18 -0.46 -1.22
N MET A 380 -7.39 0.09 -1.38
CA MET A 380 -8.12 0.19 -2.65
C MET A 380 -7.84 1.51 -3.36
N ALA A 381 -7.61 2.57 -2.60
CA ALA A 381 -7.23 3.90 -3.11
C ALA A 381 -5.81 3.91 -3.72
N ALA A 382 -4.86 3.22 -3.09
CA ALA A 382 -3.49 3.14 -3.60
C ALA A 382 -3.38 2.51 -4.99
N PRO A 383 -3.97 1.33 -5.29
CA PRO A 383 -3.89 0.72 -6.61
C PRO A 383 -4.61 1.52 -7.70
N PHE A 384 -5.68 2.25 -7.37
CA PHE A 384 -6.27 3.21 -8.30
C PHE A 384 -5.23 4.25 -8.74
N THR A 385 -4.54 4.87 -7.78
CA THR A 385 -3.48 5.85 -8.05
C THR A 385 -2.28 5.22 -8.76
N ALA A 386 -1.92 3.97 -8.47
CA ALA A 386 -0.85 3.24 -9.16
C ALA A 386 -1.21 2.99 -10.63
N GLY A 387 -2.46 2.66 -10.92
CA GLY A 387 -2.98 2.57 -12.28
C GLY A 387 -2.87 3.90 -13.04
N VAL A 388 -3.28 5.01 -12.43
CA VAL A 388 -3.13 6.36 -13.03
C VAL A 388 -1.65 6.69 -13.29
N ALA A 389 -0.76 6.37 -12.34
CA ALA A 389 0.68 6.55 -12.54
C ALA A 389 1.22 5.71 -13.71
N ALA A 390 0.71 4.49 -13.91
CA ALA A 390 1.06 3.66 -15.06
C ALA A 390 0.53 4.26 -16.37
N LEU A 391 -0.71 4.77 -16.39
CA LEU A 391 -1.23 5.50 -17.57
C LEU A 391 -0.36 6.72 -17.90
N MET A 392 0.06 7.51 -16.90
CA MET A 392 0.97 8.65 -17.08
C MET A 392 2.31 8.22 -17.69
N LYS A 393 2.87 7.12 -17.23
CA LYS A 393 4.09 6.53 -17.81
C LYS A 393 3.87 6.07 -19.25
N GLY A 394 2.69 5.53 -19.56
CA GLY A 394 2.31 5.13 -20.93
C GLY A 394 2.28 6.30 -21.91
N VAL A 395 1.73 7.44 -21.51
CA VAL A 395 1.67 8.65 -22.36
C VAL A 395 3.00 9.42 -22.39
N ASN A 396 3.79 9.37 -21.31
CA ASN A 396 5.10 10.03 -21.23
C ASN A 396 6.13 9.18 -20.47
N PRO A 397 6.85 8.27 -21.15
CA PRO A 397 7.83 7.38 -20.51
C PRO A 397 9.02 8.11 -19.84
N LYS A 398 9.22 9.40 -20.13
CA LYS A 398 10.31 10.19 -19.56
C LYS A 398 10.04 10.72 -18.16
N LEU A 399 8.79 10.65 -17.69
CA LEU A 399 8.41 11.07 -16.34
C LEU A 399 9.20 10.27 -15.28
N LYS A 400 9.76 10.98 -14.34
CA LYS A 400 10.40 10.39 -13.15
C LYS A 400 9.38 10.27 -12.02
N PRO A 401 9.63 9.46 -10.99
CA PRO A 401 8.74 9.33 -9.83
C PRO A 401 8.30 10.68 -9.24
N LYS A 402 9.25 11.59 -9.05
CA LYS A 402 8.96 12.95 -8.55
C LYS A 402 8.04 13.74 -9.49
N ASP A 403 8.20 13.60 -10.80
CA ASP A 403 7.39 14.32 -11.78
C ASP A 403 5.93 13.81 -11.70
N ILE A 404 5.73 12.49 -11.62
CA ILE A 404 4.41 11.86 -11.47
C ILE A 404 3.74 12.36 -10.18
N LYS A 405 4.42 12.29 -9.05
CA LYS A 405 3.91 12.80 -7.76
C LYS A 405 3.50 14.28 -7.87
N THR A 406 4.37 15.11 -8.45
CA THR A 406 4.12 16.54 -8.61
C THR A 406 2.88 16.79 -9.47
N VAL A 407 2.73 16.07 -10.58
CA VAL A 407 1.56 16.21 -11.48
C VAL A 407 0.29 15.78 -10.75
N LEU A 408 0.26 14.61 -10.13
CA LEU A 408 -0.90 14.11 -9.39
C LEU A 408 -1.37 15.12 -8.33
N MET A 409 -0.44 15.63 -7.52
CA MET A 409 -0.78 16.59 -6.47
C MET A 409 -1.22 17.94 -7.03
N SER A 410 -0.60 18.42 -8.11
CA SER A 410 -0.92 19.74 -8.69
C SER A 410 -2.23 19.76 -9.47
N GLN A 411 -2.71 18.61 -9.91
CA GLN A 411 -3.98 18.46 -10.63
C GLN A 411 -5.13 17.96 -9.73
N ALA A 412 -4.86 17.63 -8.47
CA ALA A 412 -5.87 17.14 -7.55
C ALA A 412 -7.00 18.17 -7.35
N ALA A 413 -8.25 17.68 -7.35
CA ALA A 413 -9.42 18.51 -7.08
C ALA A 413 -9.58 18.73 -5.56
N PRO A 414 -9.68 19.98 -5.07
CA PRO A 414 -9.89 20.22 -3.67
C PRO A 414 -11.31 19.79 -3.26
N PHE A 415 -11.46 19.22 -2.07
CA PHE A 415 -12.77 18.98 -1.47
C PHE A 415 -13.43 20.29 -1.08
N GLN A 416 -14.76 20.34 -1.13
CA GLN A 416 -15.52 21.57 -0.89
C GLN A 416 -15.56 22.00 0.59
N GLN A 417 -15.28 21.09 1.52
CA GLN A 417 -15.35 21.32 2.95
C GLN A 417 -14.15 22.15 3.43
N SER A 418 -14.39 23.40 3.75
CA SER A 418 -13.36 24.40 4.12
C SER A 418 -12.54 24.10 5.38
N TYR A 419 -12.99 23.13 6.21
CA TYR A 419 -12.27 22.71 7.43
C TYR A 419 -11.26 21.58 7.16
N LEU A 420 -11.26 20.98 5.97
CA LEU A 420 -10.28 19.96 5.60
C LEU A 420 -8.93 20.63 5.35
N ASN A 421 -7.90 20.01 5.88
CA ASN A 421 -6.53 20.45 5.71
C ASN A 421 -5.69 19.37 5.00
N HIS A 422 -4.46 19.71 4.65
CA HIS A 422 -3.57 18.83 3.92
C HIS A 422 -3.32 17.48 4.64
N ASN A 423 -3.27 17.47 5.97
CA ASN A 423 -3.10 16.24 6.75
C ASN A 423 -4.32 15.31 6.71
N THR A 424 -5.48 15.80 6.30
CA THR A 424 -6.71 15.02 6.14
C THR A 424 -6.94 14.63 4.67
N ALA A 425 -6.82 15.59 3.77
CA ALA A 425 -7.25 15.47 2.38
C ALA A 425 -6.08 15.44 1.37
N GLY A 426 -4.85 15.56 1.82
CA GLY A 426 -3.73 15.73 0.91
C GLY A 426 -3.88 16.97 0.04
N ALA A 427 -3.47 16.88 -1.22
CA ALA A 427 -3.72 17.90 -2.22
C ALA A 427 -5.18 17.92 -2.70
N GLY A 428 -5.97 16.89 -2.41
CA GLY A 428 -7.35 16.72 -2.84
C GLY A 428 -7.64 15.34 -3.45
N ALA A 429 -8.78 15.20 -4.12
CA ALA A 429 -9.16 14.01 -4.86
C ALA A 429 -8.37 13.89 -6.17
N ILE A 430 -7.96 12.67 -6.51
CA ILE A 430 -7.24 12.38 -7.75
C ILE A 430 -8.11 12.71 -8.97
N THR A 431 -7.50 13.33 -10.00
CA THR A 431 -8.16 13.66 -11.28
C THR A 431 -7.37 13.02 -12.43
N PRO A 432 -7.75 11.81 -12.87
CA PRO A 432 -7.00 11.09 -13.89
C PRO A 432 -6.87 11.84 -15.23
N GLN A 433 -7.94 12.45 -15.74
CA GLN A 433 -7.92 13.15 -17.04
C GLN A 433 -6.97 14.34 -17.03
N GLU A 434 -7.05 15.21 -16.02
CA GLU A 434 -6.21 16.38 -15.83
C GLU A 434 -4.76 15.98 -15.62
N SER A 435 -4.54 14.96 -14.81
CA SER A 435 -3.20 14.40 -14.55
C SER A 435 -2.55 13.88 -15.84
N LEU A 436 -3.31 13.16 -16.69
CA LEU A 436 -2.81 12.66 -17.97
C LEU A 436 -2.56 13.76 -18.98
N ALA A 437 -3.46 14.74 -19.08
CA ALA A 437 -3.28 15.90 -19.94
C ALA A 437 -2.01 16.68 -19.59
N GLN A 438 -1.76 16.88 -18.30
CA GLN A 438 -0.55 17.52 -17.81
C GLN A 438 0.69 16.64 -18.03
N ALA A 439 0.59 15.34 -17.80
CA ALA A 439 1.67 14.38 -18.00
C ALA A 439 2.16 14.33 -19.45
N ALA A 440 1.23 14.32 -20.42
CA ALA A 440 1.55 14.31 -21.84
C ALA A 440 2.34 15.56 -22.27
N ASN A 441 2.04 16.71 -21.67
CA ASN A 441 2.68 18.01 -21.98
C ASN A 441 3.83 18.35 -21.04
N PHE A 442 4.16 17.47 -20.09
CA PHE A 442 5.17 17.75 -19.07
C PHE A 442 6.57 17.85 -19.70
N GLN A 443 7.07 19.07 -19.81
CA GLN A 443 8.43 19.36 -20.22
C GLN A 443 9.23 19.78 -18.99
N LYS A 444 10.40 19.19 -18.80
CA LYS A 444 11.33 19.68 -17.78
C LYS A 444 11.67 21.13 -18.05
N LYS A 445 11.35 22.00 -17.11
CA LYS A 445 11.94 23.33 -17.01
C LYS A 445 13.39 23.24 -16.56
#